data_8493c2fca8494f4f5259482ce216dae4
#
_entry.id   8493c2fca8494f4f5259482ce216dae4
#
_cell.length_a   1.000
_cell.length_b   1.000
_cell.length_c   1.000
_cell.angle_alpha   90.00
_cell.angle_beta   90.00
_cell.angle_gamma   90.00
#
_symmetry.space_group_name_H-M   'P 1'
#
loop_
_entity.id
_entity.type
_entity.pdbx_description
1 polymer ?
#
loop_
_entity_poly.entity_id
_entity_poly.type
_entity_poly.pdbx_seq_one_letter_code
_entity_poly.pdbx_strand_id
1 'polypeptide(L)'
;MQDHFMDIKNTQELLSMARTGLWVIEMDQDRAPRMYSDKAMLELLGLKEMPSPEECYELWYGRIDPAYCPMIQSGVEKMIRNERAEVQYPWEHPVLGRIYVRCGGVRDLSYQGGVCLRGYHQNITDTVMLKDKARLRDNVLSNLCQCYYSIYLFDLDHDTEEAIWQETWIEKSREFPKGSLKLYYEKFIQGHVCHEDQEKMRRAGSPEFLRMTLSRDHPVYDIDFRRQY
;
A
#
# COMPACT_ATOMS: atom_id res chain seq x y z
N MET A 1 33.27 23.32 7.91
CA MET A 1 32.40 22.25 7.41
C MET A 1 31.39 22.94 6.52
N GLN A 2 31.61 22.89 5.18
CA GLN A 2 30.72 23.55 4.22
C GLN A 2 29.40 22.81 4.21
N ASP A 3 28.31 23.56 4.38
CA ASP A 3 26.93 23.09 4.32
C ASP A 3 26.59 22.54 2.91
N HIS A 4 26.99 21.32 2.61
CA HIS A 4 26.64 20.66 1.36
C HIS A 4 25.15 20.31 1.22
N PHE A 5 24.36 20.50 2.27
CA PHE A 5 22.94 20.15 2.30
C PHE A 5 21.96 21.25 1.85
N MET A 6 22.42 22.48 1.63
CA MET A 6 21.54 23.64 1.40
C MET A 6 21.75 24.34 0.06
N ASP A 7 22.17 23.59 -0.97
CA ASP A 7 22.06 24.12 -2.33
C ASP A 7 20.59 23.95 -2.80
N ILE A 8 19.93 25.11 -3.05
CA ILE A 8 18.54 25.19 -3.50
C ILE A 8 18.29 24.31 -4.73
N LYS A 9 19.24 24.25 -5.64
CA LYS A 9 19.15 23.43 -6.86
C LYS A 9 19.12 21.94 -6.53
N ASN A 10 20.00 21.47 -5.66
CA ASN A 10 20.03 20.06 -5.22
C ASN A 10 18.77 19.69 -4.46
N THR A 11 18.22 20.60 -3.64
CA THR A 11 16.98 20.39 -2.92
C THR A 11 15.79 20.24 -3.86
N GLN A 12 15.70 21.04 -4.92
CA GLN A 12 14.64 20.93 -5.94
C GLN A 12 14.74 19.62 -6.72
N GLU A 13 15.95 19.18 -7.08
CA GLU A 13 16.14 17.89 -7.75
C GLU A 13 15.70 16.71 -6.86
N LEU A 14 16.05 16.72 -5.58
CA LEU A 14 15.64 15.70 -4.62
C LEU A 14 14.11 15.67 -4.42
N LEU A 15 13.46 16.82 -4.34
CA LEU A 15 12.01 16.91 -4.23
C LEU A 15 11.31 16.40 -5.49
N SER A 16 11.83 16.70 -6.67
CA SER A 16 11.33 16.17 -7.94
C SER A 16 11.48 14.65 -8.01
N MET A 17 12.64 14.11 -7.62
CA MET A 17 12.85 12.65 -7.53
C MET A 17 11.88 11.98 -6.54
N ALA A 18 11.56 12.66 -5.44
CA ALA A 18 10.56 12.22 -4.46
C ALA A 18 9.11 12.43 -4.94
N ARG A 19 8.90 12.92 -6.15
CA ARG A 19 7.58 13.30 -6.71
C ARG A 19 6.80 14.22 -5.77
N THR A 20 7.51 15.17 -5.16
CA THR A 20 7.00 16.11 -4.17
C THR A 20 7.12 17.52 -4.70
N GLY A 21 5.99 18.17 -4.92
CA GLY A 21 5.92 19.57 -5.32
C GLY A 21 5.65 20.48 -4.14
N LEU A 22 6.25 21.66 -4.12
CA LEU A 22 6.02 22.66 -3.10
C LEU A 22 5.05 23.73 -3.59
N TRP A 23 4.27 24.25 -2.65
CA TRP A 23 3.30 25.29 -2.92
C TRP A 23 3.21 26.31 -1.78
N VAL A 24 2.81 27.53 -2.15
CA VAL A 24 2.39 28.59 -1.24
C VAL A 24 1.03 29.07 -1.68
N ILE A 25 0.06 29.15 -0.77
CA ILE A 25 -1.28 29.66 -1.02
C ILE A 25 -1.50 30.90 -0.17
N GLU A 26 -1.85 32.02 -0.83
CA GLU A 26 -2.22 33.26 -0.18
C GLU A 26 -3.73 33.50 -0.31
N MET A 27 -4.37 33.80 0.82
CA MET A 27 -5.81 34.09 0.93
C MET A 27 -6.01 35.42 1.62
N ASP A 28 -6.19 36.47 0.81
CA ASP A 28 -6.44 37.82 1.26
C ASP A 28 -7.96 38.08 1.27
N GLN A 29 -8.45 39.00 2.11
CA GLN A 29 -9.87 39.25 2.25
C GLN A 29 -10.53 39.79 0.97
N ASP A 30 -9.79 40.60 0.21
CA ASP A 30 -10.30 41.36 -0.94
C ASP A 30 -9.83 40.84 -2.30
N ARG A 31 -9.19 39.66 -2.34
CA ARG A 31 -8.63 39.09 -3.57
C ARG A 31 -8.92 37.60 -3.70
N ALA A 32 -8.97 37.13 -4.94
CA ALA A 32 -9.03 35.69 -5.21
C ALA A 32 -7.81 34.97 -4.60
N PRO A 33 -7.98 33.73 -4.10
CA PRO A 33 -6.87 32.94 -3.62
C PRO A 33 -5.80 32.76 -4.70
N ARG A 34 -4.53 32.79 -4.30
CA ARG A 34 -3.37 32.68 -5.19
C ARG A 34 -2.51 31.51 -4.77
N MET A 35 -2.06 30.70 -5.72
CA MET A 35 -1.17 29.60 -5.48
C MET A 35 0.11 29.74 -6.29
N TYR A 36 1.22 29.76 -5.60
CA TYR A 36 2.54 29.71 -6.18
C TYR A 36 3.07 28.28 -6.06
N SER A 37 3.65 27.76 -7.13
CA SER A 37 4.13 26.38 -7.19
C SER A 37 5.57 26.33 -7.70
N ASP A 38 6.31 25.34 -7.24
CA ASP A 38 7.61 25.01 -7.83
C ASP A 38 7.43 24.16 -9.10
N LYS A 39 8.56 23.83 -9.75
CA LYS A 39 8.53 23.01 -10.97
C LYS A 39 7.94 21.62 -10.74
N ALA A 40 8.23 20.98 -9.61
CA ALA A 40 7.72 19.66 -9.31
C ALA A 40 6.19 19.69 -9.06
N MET A 41 5.68 20.75 -8.45
CA MET A 41 4.24 20.97 -8.31
C MET A 41 3.58 21.20 -9.67
N LEU A 42 4.23 21.94 -10.56
CA LEU A 42 3.75 22.17 -11.91
C LEU A 42 3.58 20.85 -12.69
N GLU A 43 4.58 19.97 -12.59
CA GLU A 43 4.53 18.62 -13.17
C GLU A 43 3.37 17.79 -12.56
N LEU A 44 3.16 17.88 -11.24
CA LEU A 44 2.02 17.25 -10.56
C LEU A 44 0.67 17.79 -11.06
N LEU A 45 0.59 19.10 -11.35
CA LEU A 45 -0.59 19.71 -11.97
C LEU A 45 -0.74 19.33 -13.46
N GLY A 46 0.24 18.68 -14.06
CA GLY A 46 0.25 18.31 -15.48
C GLY A 46 0.35 19.50 -16.42
N LEU A 47 1.02 20.54 -15.96
CA LEU A 47 1.21 21.80 -16.70
C LEU A 47 2.63 21.88 -17.27
N LYS A 48 2.75 22.46 -18.46
CA LYS A 48 4.05 22.67 -19.12
C LYS A 48 4.62 24.06 -18.83
N GLU A 49 3.74 25.01 -18.61
CA GLU A 49 4.07 26.43 -18.38
C GLU A 49 3.46 26.86 -17.05
N MET A 50 4.11 27.84 -16.41
CA MET A 50 3.63 28.40 -15.14
C MET A 50 2.39 29.27 -15.41
N PRO A 51 1.23 28.93 -14.85
CA PRO A 51 0.04 29.79 -14.94
C PRO A 51 0.17 31.02 -14.03
N SER A 52 -0.76 31.95 -14.12
CA SER A 52 -0.90 32.97 -13.07
C SER A 52 -1.19 32.33 -11.72
N PRO A 53 -0.88 32.96 -10.59
CA PRO A 53 -1.15 32.39 -9.27
C PRO A 53 -2.63 32.10 -9.01
N GLU A 54 -3.52 32.91 -9.54
CA GLU A 54 -4.96 32.70 -9.48
C GLU A 54 -5.40 31.48 -10.28
N GLU A 55 -4.96 31.37 -11.54
CA GLU A 55 -5.22 30.19 -12.39
C GLU A 55 -4.62 28.92 -11.79
N CYS A 56 -3.44 29.01 -11.16
CA CYS A 56 -2.82 27.86 -10.50
C CYS A 56 -3.71 27.31 -9.37
N TYR A 57 -4.28 28.21 -8.56
CA TYR A 57 -5.22 27.84 -7.51
C TYR A 57 -6.50 27.22 -8.06
N GLU A 58 -7.10 27.82 -9.07
CA GLU A 58 -8.32 27.33 -9.72
C GLU A 58 -8.11 25.96 -10.36
N LEU A 59 -6.99 25.75 -11.05
CA LEU A 59 -6.64 24.47 -11.66
C LEU A 59 -6.43 23.36 -10.63
N TRP A 60 -5.80 23.68 -9.51
CA TRP A 60 -5.64 22.73 -8.42
C TRP A 60 -6.99 22.41 -7.77
N TYR A 61 -7.73 23.43 -7.34
CA TYR A 61 -8.97 23.27 -6.59
C TYR A 61 -10.08 22.63 -7.44
N GLY A 62 -10.21 23.03 -8.69
CA GLY A 62 -11.25 22.56 -9.61
C GLY A 62 -11.13 21.09 -10.02
N ARG A 63 -9.98 20.45 -9.73
CA ARG A 63 -9.76 19.01 -10.02
C ARG A 63 -9.89 18.12 -8.79
N ILE A 64 -10.25 18.69 -7.65
CA ILE A 64 -10.55 17.93 -6.43
C ILE A 64 -11.93 17.31 -6.58
N ASP A 65 -12.03 16.02 -6.32
CA ASP A 65 -13.33 15.34 -6.26
C ASP A 65 -14.18 15.97 -5.14
N PRO A 66 -15.39 16.46 -5.42
CA PRO A 66 -16.25 17.13 -4.46
C PRO A 66 -16.50 16.34 -3.16
N ALA A 67 -16.48 15.02 -3.22
CA ALA A 67 -16.62 14.15 -2.04
C ALA A 67 -15.51 14.36 -1.00
N TYR A 68 -14.35 14.87 -1.42
CA TYR A 68 -13.18 15.10 -0.55
C TYR A 68 -13.05 16.56 -0.08
N CYS A 69 -13.82 17.49 -0.64
CA CYS A 69 -13.77 18.90 -0.24
C CYS A 69 -13.95 19.14 1.26
N PRO A 70 -14.89 18.50 1.98
CA PRO A 70 -15.03 18.72 3.43
C PRO A 70 -13.77 18.32 4.23
N MET A 71 -13.09 17.23 3.82
CA MET A 71 -11.87 16.78 4.47
C MET A 71 -10.72 17.76 4.23
N ILE A 72 -10.60 18.28 3.00
CA ILE A 72 -9.56 19.24 2.63
C ILE A 72 -9.81 20.56 3.36
N GLN A 73 -11.04 21.03 3.43
CA GLN A 73 -11.41 22.23 4.20
C GLN A 73 -11.04 22.10 5.68
N SER A 74 -11.37 20.97 6.31
CA SER A 74 -10.96 20.69 7.69
C SER A 74 -9.44 20.72 7.86
N GLY A 75 -8.69 20.21 6.88
CA GLY A 75 -7.22 20.29 6.87
C GLY A 75 -6.72 21.73 6.78
N VAL A 76 -7.29 22.52 5.88
CA VAL A 76 -6.99 23.97 5.72
C VAL A 76 -7.28 24.74 7.01
N GLU A 77 -8.42 24.51 7.66
CA GLU A 77 -8.77 25.14 8.94
C GLU A 77 -7.75 24.83 10.04
N LYS A 78 -7.26 23.59 10.12
CA LYS A 78 -6.18 23.21 11.04
C LYS A 78 -4.91 24.01 10.76
N MET A 79 -4.51 24.10 9.50
CA MET A 79 -3.33 24.88 9.10
C MET A 79 -3.49 26.37 9.47
N ILE A 80 -4.66 26.95 9.25
CA ILE A 80 -4.98 28.35 9.64
C ILE A 80 -4.81 28.56 11.14
N ARG A 81 -5.19 27.57 11.96
CA ARG A 81 -4.97 27.59 13.42
C ARG A 81 -3.52 27.29 13.85
N ASN A 82 -2.59 27.25 12.88
CA ASN A 82 -1.18 26.93 13.12
C ASN A 82 -0.95 25.47 13.60
N GLU A 83 -1.85 24.57 13.25
CA GLU A 83 -1.70 23.14 13.45
C GLU A 83 -1.12 22.50 12.17
N ARG A 84 -0.32 21.46 12.30
CA ARG A 84 0.08 20.65 11.14
C ARG A 84 -1.10 19.83 10.67
N ALA A 85 -1.36 19.86 9.36
CA ALA A 85 -2.37 19.01 8.77
C ALA A 85 -1.79 18.28 7.55
N GLU A 86 -2.23 17.06 7.38
CA GLU A 86 -1.94 16.23 6.21
C GLU A 86 -3.23 15.53 5.79
N VAL A 87 -3.52 15.53 4.50
CA VAL A 87 -4.69 14.88 3.91
C VAL A 87 -4.26 14.06 2.68
N GLN A 88 -4.98 12.98 2.40
CA GLN A 88 -4.76 12.16 1.22
C GLN A 88 -6.07 12.06 0.45
N TYR A 89 -6.04 12.34 -0.85
CA TYR A 89 -7.23 12.34 -1.68
C TYR A 89 -6.90 12.00 -3.14
N PRO A 90 -7.88 11.48 -3.90
CA PRO A 90 -7.76 11.35 -5.34
C PRO A 90 -7.83 12.70 -6.03
N TRP A 91 -7.09 12.86 -7.11
CA TRP A 91 -7.02 14.07 -7.90
C TRP A 91 -6.95 13.74 -9.38
N GLU A 92 -7.68 14.50 -10.20
CA GLU A 92 -7.79 14.23 -11.64
C GLU A 92 -6.65 14.91 -12.41
N HIS A 93 -5.60 14.14 -12.72
CA HIS A 93 -4.48 14.62 -13.50
C HIS A 93 -4.82 14.61 -14.99
N PRO A 94 -4.54 15.69 -15.76
CA PRO A 94 -5.00 15.85 -17.14
C PRO A 94 -4.44 14.81 -18.12
N VAL A 95 -3.29 14.21 -17.80
CA VAL A 95 -2.63 13.20 -18.66
C VAL A 95 -2.67 11.80 -18.06
N LEU A 96 -2.48 11.69 -16.74
CA LEU A 96 -2.37 10.39 -16.05
C LEU A 96 -3.74 9.86 -15.58
N GLY A 97 -4.81 10.65 -15.70
CA GLY A 97 -6.11 10.31 -15.13
C GLY A 97 -6.11 10.43 -13.60
N ARG A 98 -6.86 9.60 -12.94
CA ARG A 98 -6.99 9.62 -11.48
C ARG A 98 -5.70 9.19 -10.78
N ILE A 99 -5.10 10.10 -10.05
CA ILE A 99 -3.94 9.87 -9.18
C ILE A 99 -4.32 10.09 -7.71
N TYR A 100 -3.51 9.60 -6.80
CA TYR A 100 -3.64 9.87 -5.37
C TYR A 100 -2.52 10.81 -4.92
N VAL A 101 -2.91 11.86 -4.22
CA VAL A 101 -1.98 12.84 -3.68
C VAL A 101 -2.05 12.89 -2.16
N ARG A 102 -0.90 13.13 -1.55
CA ARG A 102 -0.77 13.49 -0.16
C ARG A 102 -0.44 14.97 -0.13
N CYS A 103 -1.24 15.75 0.58
CA CYS A 103 -1.05 17.17 0.76
C CYS A 103 -0.86 17.49 2.23
N GLY A 104 0.20 18.22 2.56
CA GLY A 104 0.45 18.68 3.92
C GLY A 104 1.01 20.09 3.92
N GLY A 105 0.78 20.81 5.01
CA GLY A 105 1.24 22.19 5.12
C GLY A 105 1.12 22.79 6.51
N VAL A 106 1.57 24.04 6.60
CA VAL A 106 1.54 24.88 7.79
C VAL A 106 1.25 26.32 7.42
N ARG A 107 0.77 27.11 8.40
CA ARG A 107 0.62 28.55 8.23
C ARG A 107 1.96 29.27 8.26
N ASP A 108 2.16 30.23 7.36
CA ASP A 108 3.25 31.19 7.43
C ASP A 108 2.81 32.40 8.27
N LEU A 109 3.35 32.50 9.48
CA LEU A 109 3.02 33.59 10.41
C LEU A 109 3.76 34.90 10.09
N SER A 110 4.71 34.89 9.18
CA SER A 110 5.43 36.10 8.76
C SER A 110 4.67 36.93 7.71
N TYR A 111 3.65 36.33 7.08
CA TYR A 111 2.85 36.99 6.06
C TYR A 111 1.89 38.01 6.66
N GLN A 112 1.86 39.23 6.10
CA GLN A 112 1.09 40.37 6.62
C GLN A 112 -0.24 40.64 5.86
N GLY A 113 -0.46 39.97 4.72
CA GLY A 113 -1.59 40.28 3.82
C GLY A 113 -2.89 39.52 4.14
N GLY A 114 -2.87 38.58 5.10
CA GLY A 114 -4.04 37.74 5.39
C GLY A 114 -3.62 36.38 5.89
N VAL A 115 -4.10 35.30 5.24
CA VAL A 115 -3.66 33.93 5.52
C VAL A 115 -2.71 33.47 4.42
N CYS A 116 -1.53 33.03 4.81
CA CYS A 116 -0.59 32.37 3.93
C CYS A 116 -0.32 30.96 4.44
N LEU A 117 -0.51 29.97 3.57
CA LEU A 117 -0.20 28.58 3.83
C LEU A 117 0.95 28.15 2.92
N ARG A 118 1.87 27.34 3.44
CA ARG A 118 2.92 26.73 2.66
C ARG A 118 2.97 25.23 2.92
N GLY A 119 3.23 24.47 1.87
CA GLY A 119 3.17 23.03 2.01
C GLY A 119 3.68 22.28 0.79
N TYR A 120 3.30 21.04 0.72
CA TYR A 120 3.71 20.12 -0.32
C TYR A 120 2.54 19.27 -0.83
N HIS A 121 2.68 18.85 -2.08
CA HIS A 121 1.92 17.74 -2.65
C HIS A 121 2.88 16.62 -3.06
N GLN A 122 2.52 15.40 -2.75
CA GLN A 122 3.28 14.21 -3.15
C GLN A 122 2.36 13.25 -3.89
N ASN A 123 2.80 12.75 -5.04
CA ASN A 123 2.09 11.67 -5.72
C ASN A 123 2.36 10.35 -5.00
N ILE A 124 1.31 9.76 -4.42
CA ILE A 124 1.35 8.50 -3.67
C ILE A 124 0.60 7.37 -4.39
N THR A 125 0.29 7.53 -5.67
CA THR A 125 -0.52 6.57 -6.45
C THR A 125 0.03 5.16 -6.38
N ASP A 126 1.34 4.99 -6.60
CA ASP A 126 1.99 3.67 -6.54
C ASP A 126 1.84 3.04 -5.15
N THR A 127 1.97 3.84 -4.08
CA THR A 127 1.81 3.38 -2.69
C THR A 127 0.38 2.93 -2.40
N VAL A 128 -0.62 3.68 -2.86
CA VAL A 128 -2.04 3.34 -2.68
C VAL A 128 -2.37 2.07 -3.46
N MET A 129 -1.97 1.98 -4.73
CA MET A 129 -2.21 0.80 -5.57
C MET A 129 -1.57 -0.46 -4.99
N LEU A 130 -0.36 -0.38 -4.47
CA LEU A 130 0.29 -1.52 -3.82
C LEU A 130 -0.44 -1.96 -2.55
N LYS A 131 -0.90 -1.01 -1.73
CA LYS A 131 -1.72 -1.31 -0.53
C LYS A 131 -3.05 -1.95 -0.90
N ASP A 132 -3.74 -1.43 -1.91
CA ASP A 132 -5.03 -1.98 -2.35
C ASP A 132 -4.87 -3.38 -2.93
N LYS A 133 -3.81 -3.62 -3.70
CA LYS A 133 -3.48 -4.96 -4.23
C LYS A 133 -3.16 -5.95 -3.10
N ALA A 134 -2.39 -5.54 -2.10
CA ALA A 134 -2.11 -6.36 -0.93
C ALA A 134 -3.40 -6.69 -0.16
N ARG A 135 -4.23 -5.66 0.11
CA ARG A 135 -5.53 -5.84 0.78
C ARG A 135 -6.48 -6.76 0.03
N LEU A 136 -6.55 -6.61 -1.31
CA LEU A 136 -7.36 -7.50 -2.13
C LEU A 136 -6.88 -8.93 -2.03
N ARG A 137 -5.57 -9.16 -2.11
CA ARG A 137 -4.96 -10.49 -1.94
C ARG A 137 -5.33 -11.09 -0.57
N ASP A 138 -5.19 -10.31 0.49
CA ASP A 138 -5.48 -10.75 1.86
C ASP A 138 -6.97 -11.07 2.04
N ASN A 139 -7.88 -10.27 1.44
CA ASN A 139 -9.31 -10.54 1.44
C ASN A 139 -9.65 -11.83 0.67
N VAL A 140 -9.04 -12.05 -0.49
CA VAL A 140 -9.23 -13.28 -1.27
C VAL A 140 -8.75 -14.50 -0.48
N LEU A 141 -7.55 -14.42 0.12
CA LEU A 141 -7.03 -15.48 0.99
C LEU A 141 -7.98 -15.74 2.17
N SER A 142 -8.42 -14.70 2.88
CA SER A 142 -9.34 -14.83 4.01
C SER A 142 -10.67 -15.49 3.62
N ASN A 143 -11.22 -15.18 2.45
CA ASN A 143 -12.44 -15.80 1.95
C ASN A 143 -12.21 -17.28 1.56
N LEU A 144 -11.10 -17.61 0.92
CA LEU A 144 -10.73 -19.00 0.62
C LEU A 144 -10.51 -19.79 1.91
N CYS A 145 -9.89 -19.19 2.92
CA CYS A 145 -9.64 -19.83 4.21
C CYS A 145 -10.92 -20.25 4.97
N GLN A 146 -12.07 -19.63 4.69
CA GLN A 146 -13.35 -20.08 5.26
C GLN A 146 -13.79 -21.47 4.76
N CYS A 147 -13.24 -21.92 3.63
CA CYS A 147 -13.54 -23.24 3.04
C CYS A 147 -12.55 -24.33 3.44
N TYR A 148 -11.45 -23.97 4.10
CA TYR A 148 -10.37 -24.91 4.44
C TYR A 148 -10.01 -24.82 5.92
N TYR A 149 -9.62 -25.92 6.53
CA TYR A 149 -9.09 -25.97 7.91
C TYR A 149 -7.69 -25.36 8.02
N SER A 150 -6.90 -25.50 6.96
CA SER A 150 -5.55 -24.94 6.89
C SER A 150 -5.07 -24.84 5.45
N ILE A 151 -4.19 -23.89 5.20
CA ILE A 151 -3.49 -23.69 3.92
C ILE A 151 -2.00 -23.51 4.23
N TYR A 152 -1.17 -24.30 3.58
CA TYR A 152 0.29 -24.25 3.74
C TYR A 152 0.96 -24.06 2.41
N LEU A 153 2.08 -23.37 2.43
CA LEU A 153 3.05 -23.31 1.34
C LEU A 153 4.21 -24.25 1.67
N PHE A 154 4.52 -25.13 0.74
CA PHE A 154 5.64 -26.04 0.86
C PHE A 154 6.70 -25.74 -0.20
N ASP A 155 7.94 -25.50 0.22
CA ASP A 155 9.09 -25.45 -0.65
C ASP A 155 9.76 -26.84 -0.66
N LEU A 156 9.58 -27.56 -1.77
CA LEU A 156 10.08 -28.92 -1.90
C LEU A 156 11.61 -29.00 -2.10
N ASP A 157 12.23 -27.89 -2.50
CA ASP A 157 13.67 -27.85 -2.75
C ASP A 157 14.46 -27.56 -1.48
N HIS A 158 13.88 -26.78 -0.57
CA HIS A 158 14.52 -26.40 0.70
C HIS A 158 13.96 -27.16 1.91
N ASP A 159 13.02 -28.09 1.71
CA ASP A 159 12.35 -28.84 2.80
C ASP A 159 11.74 -27.89 3.86
N THR A 160 11.09 -26.81 3.41
CA THR A 160 10.45 -25.86 4.32
C THR A 160 8.94 -25.82 4.17
N GLU A 161 8.25 -25.47 5.25
CA GLU A 161 6.82 -25.24 5.28
C GLU A 161 6.50 -23.88 5.90
N GLU A 162 5.47 -23.23 5.38
CA GLU A 162 4.93 -21.99 5.90
C GLU A 162 3.41 -22.09 5.96
N ALA A 163 2.83 -21.88 7.14
CA ALA A 163 1.39 -21.79 7.29
C ALA A 163 0.90 -20.44 6.75
N ILE A 164 0.18 -20.48 5.63
CA ILE A 164 -0.50 -19.29 5.08
C ILE A 164 -1.74 -18.97 5.91
N TRP A 165 -2.48 -20.02 6.31
CA TRP A 165 -3.62 -19.92 7.21
C TRP A 165 -3.84 -21.24 7.93
N GLN A 166 -4.26 -21.14 9.19
CA GLN A 166 -4.66 -22.31 9.98
C GLN A 166 -5.66 -21.90 11.07
N GLU A 167 -6.53 -22.81 11.46
CA GLU A 167 -7.42 -22.56 12.59
C GLU A 167 -6.65 -22.39 13.92
N THR A 168 -7.19 -21.57 14.82
CA THR A 168 -6.55 -21.20 16.09
C THR A 168 -6.19 -22.39 16.98
N TRP A 169 -6.92 -23.49 16.90
CA TRP A 169 -6.62 -24.70 17.68
C TRP A 169 -5.37 -25.42 17.15
N ILE A 170 -5.13 -25.37 15.82
CA ILE A 170 -3.90 -25.92 15.20
C ILE A 170 -2.70 -25.05 15.61
N GLU A 171 -2.85 -23.73 15.60
CA GLU A 171 -1.79 -22.79 15.99
C GLU A 171 -1.35 -22.97 17.44
N LYS A 172 -2.30 -23.30 18.34
CA LYS A 172 -2.03 -23.53 19.76
C LYS A 172 -1.47 -24.92 20.06
N SER A 173 -1.64 -25.90 19.16
CA SER A 173 -1.03 -27.21 19.32
C SER A 173 0.46 -27.09 19.02
N ARG A 174 1.30 -27.09 20.05
CA ARG A 174 2.77 -27.09 19.93
C ARG A 174 3.33 -28.42 19.36
N GLU A 175 2.47 -29.25 18.81
CA GLU A 175 2.80 -30.61 18.37
C GLU A 175 3.50 -30.66 17.02
N PHE A 176 3.37 -29.60 16.20
CA PHE A 176 3.93 -29.57 14.86
C PHE A 176 5.29 -28.84 14.83
N PRO A 177 6.36 -29.49 14.37
CA PRO A 177 7.64 -28.83 14.17
C PRO A 177 7.53 -27.81 13.04
N LYS A 178 8.03 -26.61 13.26
CA LYS A 178 8.10 -25.56 12.24
C LYS A 178 9.40 -25.73 11.43
N GLY A 179 9.31 -25.44 10.13
CA GLY A 179 10.48 -25.30 9.27
C GLY A 179 10.98 -26.56 8.58
N SER A 180 10.30 -27.72 8.71
CA SER A 180 10.58 -28.91 7.91
C SER A 180 9.29 -29.55 7.45
N LEU A 181 9.07 -29.56 6.12
CA LEU A 181 7.94 -30.22 5.48
C LEU A 181 7.83 -31.70 5.88
N LYS A 182 8.96 -32.42 5.84
CA LYS A 182 9.00 -33.85 6.11
C LYS A 182 8.56 -34.15 7.54
N LEU A 183 9.08 -33.44 8.52
CA LEU A 183 8.73 -33.63 9.92
C LEU A 183 7.30 -33.22 10.21
N TYR A 184 6.86 -32.11 9.65
CA TYR A 184 5.47 -31.65 9.76
C TYR A 184 4.49 -32.69 9.21
N TYR A 185 4.72 -33.16 7.99
CA TYR A 185 3.83 -34.07 7.29
C TYR A 185 3.75 -35.44 7.97
N GLU A 186 4.87 -35.98 8.43
CA GLU A 186 4.89 -37.26 9.15
C GLU A 186 4.12 -37.19 10.48
N LYS A 187 4.27 -36.10 11.25
CA LYS A 187 3.49 -35.90 12.48
C LYS A 187 2.01 -35.72 12.21
N PHE A 188 1.66 -34.99 11.14
CA PHE A 188 0.27 -34.85 10.72
C PHE A 188 -0.33 -36.23 10.40
N ILE A 189 0.36 -37.05 9.63
CA ILE A 189 -0.10 -38.40 9.27
C ILE A 189 -0.31 -39.25 10.53
N GLN A 190 0.70 -39.30 11.41
CA GLN A 190 0.63 -40.11 12.63
C GLN A 190 -0.46 -39.67 13.59
N GLY A 191 -0.68 -38.37 13.74
CA GLY A 191 -1.62 -37.80 14.70
C GLY A 191 -3.04 -37.66 14.21
N HIS A 192 -3.26 -37.54 12.89
CA HIS A 192 -4.58 -37.14 12.37
C HIS A 192 -5.14 -38.02 11.24
N VAL A 193 -4.37 -38.93 10.70
CA VAL A 193 -4.80 -39.80 9.60
C VAL A 193 -5.08 -41.21 10.12
N CYS A 194 -6.26 -41.80 9.77
CA CYS A 194 -6.56 -43.17 10.11
C CYS A 194 -5.48 -44.13 9.60
N HIS A 195 -5.15 -45.14 10.38
CA HIS A 195 -4.05 -46.05 10.14
C HIS A 195 -4.02 -46.65 8.73
N GLU A 196 -5.19 -47.03 8.22
CA GLU A 196 -5.32 -47.61 6.88
C GLU A 196 -5.01 -46.65 5.74
N ASP A 197 -5.10 -45.32 5.98
CA ASP A 197 -4.84 -44.30 4.97
C ASP A 197 -3.42 -43.71 5.09
N GLN A 198 -2.66 -44.00 6.16
CA GLN A 198 -1.36 -43.40 6.42
C GLN A 198 -0.34 -43.67 5.32
N GLU A 199 -0.26 -44.91 4.80
CA GLU A 199 0.70 -45.25 3.75
C GLU A 199 0.34 -44.56 2.42
N LYS A 200 -0.93 -44.48 2.09
CA LYS A 200 -1.44 -43.71 0.96
C LYS A 200 -1.04 -42.24 1.06
N MET A 201 -1.20 -41.64 2.24
CA MET A 201 -0.85 -40.26 2.50
C MET A 201 0.65 -40.01 2.40
N ARG A 202 1.49 -40.88 3.00
CA ARG A 202 2.97 -40.78 2.89
C ARG A 202 3.42 -40.75 1.44
N ARG A 203 2.88 -41.64 0.62
CA ARG A 203 3.20 -41.69 -0.80
C ARG A 203 2.79 -40.41 -1.52
N ALA A 204 1.53 -39.99 -1.32
CA ALA A 204 0.96 -38.84 -2.01
C ALA A 204 1.60 -37.49 -1.65
N GLY A 205 2.10 -37.36 -0.42
CA GLY A 205 2.78 -36.15 0.05
C GLY A 205 4.30 -36.19 -0.10
N SER A 206 4.88 -37.25 -0.66
CA SER A 206 6.32 -37.30 -0.87
C SER A 206 6.75 -36.28 -1.92
N PRO A 207 7.88 -35.57 -1.73
CA PRO A 207 8.40 -34.62 -2.70
C PRO A 207 8.59 -35.21 -4.09
N GLU A 208 9.02 -36.47 -4.16
CA GLU A 208 9.23 -37.21 -5.42
C GLU A 208 7.91 -37.40 -6.16
N PHE A 209 6.86 -37.87 -5.46
CA PHE A 209 5.55 -38.08 -6.05
C PHE A 209 4.94 -36.75 -6.52
N LEU A 210 5.03 -35.71 -5.71
CA LEU A 210 4.49 -34.38 -6.06
C LEU A 210 5.18 -33.80 -7.29
N ARG A 211 6.51 -33.90 -7.41
CA ARG A 211 7.26 -33.47 -8.59
C ARG A 211 6.90 -34.25 -9.85
N MET A 212 6.57 -35.53 -9.72
CA MET A 212 6.16 -36.34 -10.85
C MET A 212 4.71 -36.07 -11.29
N THR A 213 3.85 -35.73 -10.33
CA THR A 213 2.41 -35.61 -10.55
C THR A 213 1.99 -34.19 -10.93
N LEU A 214 2.62 -33.18 -10.31
CA LEU A 214 2.29 -31.77 -10.54
C LEU A 214 3.10 -31.21 -11.70
N SER A 215 2.43 -30.51 -12.62
CA SER A 215 3.03 -29.79 -13.74
C SER A 215 2.23 -28.54 -14.07
N ARG A 216 2.70 -27.74 -15.04
CA ARG A 216 1.90 -26.60 -15.53
C ARG A 216 0.55 -27.00 -16.13
N ASP A 217 0.50 -28.17 -16.75
CA ASP A 217 -0.71 -28.70 -17.40
C ASP A 217 -1.59 -29.48 -16.41
N HIS A 218 -1.02 -29.94 -15.30
CA HIS A 218 -1.70 -30.64 -14.21
C HIS A 218 -1.33 -29.99 -12.87
N PRO A 219 -1.86 -28.78 -12.57
CA PRO A 219 -1.43 -27.99 -11.39
C PRO A 219 -2.11 -28.42 -10.10
N VAL A 220 -3.05 -29.36 -10.15
CA VAL A 220 -3.84 -29.78 -8.99
C VAL A 220 -3.78 -31.29 -8.83
N TYR A 221 -3.65 -31.73 -7.59
CA TYR A 221 -3.75 -33.12 -7.19
C TYR A 221 -4.58 -33.21 -5.90
N ASP A 222 -5.63 -34.02 -5.91
CA ASP A 222 -6.52 -34.20 -4.79
C ASP A 222 -6.35 -35.62 -4.19
N ILE A 223 -6.43 -35.72 -2.86
CA ILE A 223 -6.39 -36.99 -2.15
C ILE A 223 -7.35 -36.96 -0.97
N ASP A 224 -8.22 -37.95 -0.93
CA ASP A 224 -9.13 -38.17 0.18
C ASP A 224 -8.47 -39.08 1.22
N PHE A 225 -8.71 -38.78 2.51
CA PHE A 225 -8.29 -39.61 3.62
C PHE A 225 -9.25 -39.49 4.80
N ARG A 226 -9.32 -40.54 5.60
CA ARG A 226 -10.13 -40.54 6.84
C ARG A 226 -9.29 -39.95 7.97
N ARG A 227 -9.91 -39.01 8.66
CA ARG A 227 -9.28 -38.38 9.82
C ARG A 227 -9.64 -39.15 11.09
N GLN A 228 -8.65 -39.35 11.96
CA GLN A 228 -8.87 -39.81 13.33
C GLN A 228 -8.96 -38.57 14.27
N TYR A 229 -9.89 -38.65 15.23
CA TYR A 229 -10.16 -37.63 16.23
C TYR A 229 -9.62 -38.03 17.59
#